data_cdb20d9d75e24f063f40923ec4d0acf1
#
_entry.id   cdb20d9d75e24f063f40923ec4d0acf1
#
_cell.length_a   1.000
_cell.length_b   1.000
_cell.length_c   1.000
_cell.angle_alpha   90.00
_cell.angle_beta   90.00
_cell.angle_gamma   90.00
#
_symmetry.space_group_name_H-M   'P 1'
#
loop_
_entity.id
_entity.type
_entity.pdbx_description
1 polymer ?
#
loop_
_entity_poly.entity_id
_entity_poly.type
_entity_poly.pdbx_seq_one_letter_code
_entity_poly.pdbx_strand_id
1 'polypeptide(L)' 'MSQGAAKILLETVLRHGAEQDAALASIEAMCSPQEFETYKLMVGRTMGAMLSELINPIVAQFPDLKPPEML' A
#
# COMPACT_ATOMS: atom_id res chain seq x y z
N MET A 1 -14.02 -13.95 8.14
CA MET A 1 -12.62 -14.17 7.74
C MET A 1 -11.83 -14.61 8.96
N SER A 2 -10.97 -15.61 8.83
CA SER A 2 -10.12 -16.03 9.94
C SER A 2 -8.96 -15.03 10.12
N GLN A 3 -8.43 -14.96 11.34
CA GLN A 3 -7.28 -14.08 11.60
C GLN A 3 -6.07 -14.48 10.78
N GLY A 4 -5.87 -15.78 10.56
CA GLY A 4 -4.76 -16.25 9.73
C GLY A 4 -4.88 -15.81 8.29
N ALA A 5 -6.08 -15.88 7.71
CA ALA A 5 -6.33 -15.41 6.35
C ALA A 5 -6.14 -13.90 6.25
N ALA A 6 -6.66 -13.16 7.23
CA ALA A 6 -6.51 -11.71 7.27
C ALA A 6 -5.05 -11.31 7.34
N LYS A 7 -4.25 -12.03 8.13
CA LYS A 7 -2.83 -11.75 8.26
C LYS A 7 -2.09 -11.94 6.93
N ILE A 8 -2.41 -13.00 6.20
CA ILE A 8 -1.78 -13.27 4.90
C ILE A 8 -2.12 -12.14 3.92
N LEU A 9 -3.38 -11.75 3.84
CA LEU A 9 -3.78 -10.65 2.95
C LEU A 9 -3.11 -9.34 3.33
N LEU A 10 -3.09 -9.02 4.61
CA LEU A 10 -2.50 -7.77 5.09
C LEU A 10 -1.01 -7.72 4.77
N GLU A 11 -0.28 -8.78 5.07
CA GLU A 11 1.16 -8.84 4.78
C GLU A 11 1.43 -8.69 3.29
N THR A 12 0.62 -9.32 2.44
CA THR A 12 0.74 -9.23 0.99
C THR A 12 0.52 -7.80 0.50
N VAL A 13 -0.53 -7.15 0.97
CA VAL A 13 -0.85 -5.78 0.56
C VAL A 13 0.24 -4.81 1.01
N LEU A 14 0.73 -4.96 2.24
CA LEU A 14 1.81 -4.09 2.74
C LEU A 14 3.08 -4.26 1.92
N ARG A 15 3.43 -5.50 1.53
CA ARG A 15 4.57 -5.76 0.69
C ARG A 15 4.40 -5.14 -0.70
N HIS A 16 3.21 -5.27 -1.29
CA HIS A 16 2.93 -4.66 -2.59
C HIS A 16 3.03 -3.14 -2.54
N GLY A 17 2.57 -2.53 -1.46
CA GLY A 17 2.71 -1.09 -1.28
C GLY A 17 4.17 -0.66 -1.22
N ALA A 18 5.00 -1.40 -0.48
CA ALA A 18 6.43 -1.12 -0.41
C ALA A 18 7.12 -1.29 -1.76
N GLU A 19 6.73 -2.32 -2.52
CA GLU A 19 7.25 -2.54 -3.86
C GLU A 19 6.87 -1.42 -4.82
N GLN A 20 5.64 -0.91 -4.73
CA GLN A 20 5.20 0.22 -5.55
C GLN A 20 5.98 1.49 -5.23
N ASP A 21 6.22 1.77 -3.94
CA ASP A 21 7.03 2.91 -3.52
C ASP A 21 8.45 2.80 -4.05
N ALA A 22 9.05 1.63 -3.94
CA ALA A 22 10.41 1.40 -4.43
C ALA A 22 10.49 1.56 -5.95
N ALA A 23 9.49 1.04 -6.67
CA ALA A 23 9.43 1.18 -8.13
C ALA A 23 9.31 2.65 -8.53
N LEU A 24 8.45 3.40 -7.84
CA LEU A 24 8.26 4.82 -8.11
C LEU A 24 9.57 5.58 -7.91
N ALA A 25 10.28 5.32 -6.81
CA ALA A 25 11.56 5.95 -6.56
C ALA A 25 12.59 5.63 -7.64
N SER A 26 12.58 4.38 -8.15
CA SER A 26 13.56 3.96 -9.15
C SER A 26 13.30 4.57 -10.54
N ILE A 27 12.08 4.96 -10.87
CA ILE A 27 11.77 5.55 -12.17
C ILE A 27 11.88 7.07 -12.19
N GLU A 28 12.08 7.71 -11.05
CA GLU A 28 12.09 9.17 -10.97
C GLU A 28 13.12 9.79 -11.92
N ALA A 29 14.32 9.23 -11.95
CA ALA A 29 15.40 9.74 -12.81
C ALA A 29 15.18 9.43 -14.29
N MET A 30 14.21 8.54 -14.62
CA MET A 30 13.92 8.14 -16.00
C MET A 30 12.78 8.95 -16.60
N CYS A 31 12.16 9.84 -15.81
CA CYS A 31 10.96 10.57 -16.22
C CYS A 31 11.21 12.07 -16.22
N SER A 32 10.47 12.80 -17.04
CA SER A 32 10.37 14.25 -16.89
C SER A 32 9.61 14.53 -15.57
N PRO A 33 9.76 15.76 -15.00
CA PRO A 33 9.02 16.09 -13.79
C PRO A 33 7.51 15.92 -13.93
N GLN A 34 6.95 16.23 -15.09
CA GLN A 34 5.52 16.09 -15.35
C GLN A 34 5.10 14.65 -15.42
N GLU A 35 5.88 13.80 -16.10
CA GLU A 35 5.60 12.37 -16.16
C GLU A 35 5.64 11.75 -14.77
N PHE A 36 6.65 12.11 -13.98
CA PHE A 36 6.81 11.57 -12.63
C PHE A 36 5.62 11.95 -11.75
N GLU A 37 5.15 13.20 -11.82
CA GLU A 37 3.96 13.63 -11.06
C GLU A 37 2.74 12.81 -11.44
N THR A 38 2.57 12.48 -12.73
CA THR A 38 1.47 11.65 -13.18
C THR A 38 1.54 10.26 -12.59
N TYR A 39 2.71 9.62 -12.65
CA TYR A 39 2.89 8.28 -12.08
C TYR A 39 2.71 8.28 -10.57
N LYS A 40 3.22 9.31 -9.91
CA LYS A 40 3.09 9.46 -8.47
C LYS A 40 1.63 9.53 -8.03
N LEU A 41 0.80 10.27 -8.79
CA LEU A 41 -0.63 10.33 -8.52
C LEU A 41 -1.32 8.99 -8.73
N MET A 42 -0.95 8.27 -9.78
CA MET A 42 -1.52 6.95 -10.06
C MET A 42 -1.21 5.96 -8.94
N VAL A 43 0.05 5.91 -8.50
CA VAL A 43 0.46 5.05 -7.39
C VAL A 43 -0.24 5.46 -6.11
N GLY A 44 -0.34 6.76 -5.84
CA GLY A 44 -1.04 7.26 -4.65
C GLY A 44 -2.50 6.84 -4.60
N ARG A 45 -3.19 6.88 -5.73
CA ARG A 45 -4.59 6.43 -5.80
C ARG A 45 -4.72 4.93 -5.53
N THR A 46 -3.81 4.14 -6.10
CA THR A 46 -3.80 2.69 -5.90
C THR A 46 -3.55 2.36 -4.43
N MET A 47 -2.57 3.02 -3.82
CA MET A 47 -2.26 2.79 -2.42
C MET A 47 -3.39 3.26 -1.50
N GLY A 48 -4.07 4.35 -1.86
CA GLY A 48 -5.25 4.80 -1.13
C GLY A 48 -6.37 3.78 -1.16
N ALA A 49 -6.60 3.15 -2.32
CA ALA A 49 -7.61 2.10 -2.46
C ALA A 49 -7.23 0.86 -1.63
N MET A 50 -5.95 0.49 -1.62
CA MET A 50 -5.48 -0.61 -0.79
C MET A 50 -5.73 -0.35 0.69
N LEU A 51 -5.50 0.88 1.12
CA LEU A 51 -5.74 1.28 2.51
C LEU A 51 -7.22 1.22 2.85
N SER A 52 -8.08 1.85 2.05
CA SER A 52 -9.50 1.97 2.38
C SER A 52 -10.26 0.67 2.17
N GLU A 53 -9.89 -0.14 1.18
CA GLU A 53 -10.67 -1.32 0.81
C GLU A 53 -10.14 -2.63 1.39
N LEU A 54 -8.85 -2.70 1.74
CA LEU A 54 -8.27 -3.92 2.32
C LEU A 54 -7.70 -3.69 3.72
N ILE A 55 -6.81 -2.73 3.88
CA ILE A 55 -6.09 -2.57 5.14
C ILE A 55 -7.03 -2.15 6.26
N ASN A 56 -7.81 -1.10 6.06
CA ASN A 56 -8.70 -0.59 7.10
C ASN A 56 -9.76 -1.61 7.54
N PRO A 57 -10.45 -2.30 6.63
CA PRO A 57 -11.40 -3.34 7.05
C PRO A 57 -10.75 -4.48 7.83
N ILE A 58 -9.55 -4.90 7.42
CA ILE A 58 -8.85 -5.97 8.13
C ILE A 58 -8.45 -5.52 9.54
N VAL A 59 -7.89 -4.31 9.66
CA VAL A 59 -7.46 -3.78 10.95
C VAL A 59 -8.67 -3.50 11.85
N ALA A 60 -9.81 -3.09 11.28
CA ALA A 60 -11.02 -2.88 12.06
C ALA A 60 -11.52 -4.19 12.65
N GLN A 61 -11.42 -5.29 11.89
CA GLN A 61 -11.86 -6.61 12.38
C GLN A 61 -10.84 -7.26 13.30
N PHE A 62 -9.54 -7.06 13.03
CA PHE A 62 -8.44 -7.65 13.80
C PHE A 62 -7.45 -6.57 14.21
N PRO A 63 -7.74 -5.76 15.24
CA PRO A 63 -6.87 -4.64 15.62
C PRO A 63 -5.45 -5.06 15.99
N ASP A 64 -5.26 -6.30 16.46
CA ASP A 64 -3.94 -6.82 16.83
C ASP A 64 -3.00 -6.92 15.63
N LEU A 65 -3.55 -6.93 14.41
CA LEU A 65 -2.75 -7.03 13.19
C LEU A 65 -2.26 -5.67 12.69
N LYS A 66 -2.68 -4.57 13.31
CA LYS A 66 -2.28 -3.23 12.88
C LYS A 66 -0.76 -3.06 12.98
N PRO A 67 -0.07 -2.72 11.86
CA PRO A 67 1.37 -2.52 11.92
C PRO A 67 1.74 -1.33 12.80
N PRO A 68 2.88 -1.39 13.53
CA PRO A 68 3.30 -0.28 14.40
C PRO A 68 3.47 1.04 13.66
N GLU A 69 3.91 1.02 12.42
CA GLU A 69 4.14 2.21 11.60
C GLU A 69 2.85 2.91 11.20
N MET A 70 1.70 2.31 11.46
CA MET A 70 0.38 2.88 11.13
C MET A 70 -0.31 3.52 12.33
N LEU A 71 0.37 3.63 13.45
CA LEU A 71 -0.20 4.22 14.66
C LEU A 71 -0.40 5.73 14.55
#